data_59aabd625a5d798ea5f171d8e96f1520
#
_entry.id   59aabd625a5d798ea5f171d8e96f1520
#
_cell.length_a   1.000
_cell.length_b   1.000
_cell.length_c   1.000
_cell.angle_alpha   90.00
_cell.angle_beta   90.00
_cell.angle_gamma   90.00
#
_symmetry.space_group_name_H-M   'P 1'
#
loop_
_entity.id
_entity.type
_entity.pdbx_description
1 polymer ?
#
loop_
_entity_poly.entity_id
_entity_poly.type
_entity_poly.pdbx_seq_one_letter_code
_entity_poly.pdbx_strand_id
1 'polypeptide(L)'
;FDMKLVNPANKRKYKILVVGTGLAGAAAAASLGELGYNVESFCYQDSPRRAHSIAAQGGINAAKNYTNDGDSIKRLYYDTIKGGDFRSREADVWRLAQVSNEIIDQCVAQGVPFARDYAGYLDNRSFGGAQVSRTFYARGQTGQQLLLGAYSALSRQIKLKTVKMFPRTEMLDVVLIDGEAKGITIRDLVTGEIRVHVGDAVLLCTGGYGNVFNLSTNARGCSVT
;
A
#
# COMPACT_ATOMS: atom_id res chain seq x y z
N PHE A 1 -24.75 6.96 12.98
CA PHE A 1 -24.77 5.51 13.23
C PHE A 1 -23.77 4.86 12.30
N ASP A 2 -22.56 4.60 12.79
CA ASP A 2 -21.58 3.81 12.07
C ASP A 2 -22.05 2.35 12.13
N MET A 3 -22.83 1.93 11.14
CA MET A 3 -23.15 0.52 10.97
C MET A 3 -21.87 -0.25 10.72
N LYS A 4 -21.45 -1.06 11.67
CA LYS A 4 -20.36 -2.01 11.47
C LYS A 4 -20.85 -3.09 10.52
N LEU A 5 -20.38 -3.06 9.27
CA LEU A 5 -20.73 -4.05 8.25
C LEU A 5 -20.40 -5.48 8.68
N VAL A 6 -19.37 -5.64 9.50
CA VAL A 6 -18.95 -6.96 10.00
C VAL A 6 -18.79 -6.91 11.51
N ASN A 7 -19.53 -7.79 12.20
CA ASN A 7 -19.33 -7.99 13.63
C ASN A 7 -17.88 -8.49 13.89
N PRO A 8 -17.16 -7.95 14.87
CA PRO A 8 -15.79 -8.37 15.19
C PRO A 8 -15.62 -9.88 15.38
N ALA A 9 -16.62 -10.56 15.99
CA ALA A 9 -16.61 -12.01 16.19
C ALA A 9 -16.67 -12.82 14.89
N ASN A 10 -17.18 -12.23 13.81
CA ASN A 10 -17.35 -12.90 12.52
C ASN A 10 -16.22 -12.63 11.54
N LYS A 11 -15.30 -11.69 11.82
CA LYS A 11 -14.22 -11.29 10.88
C LYS A 11 -13.42 -12.48 10.37
N ARG A 12 -13.08 -13.43 11.23
CA ARG A 12 -12.32 -14.64 10.86
C ARG A 12 -13.05 -15.59 9.90
N LYS A 13 -14.36 -15.40 9.67
CA LYS A 13 -15.11 -16.19 8.69
C LYS A 13 -14.92 -15.69 7.27
N TYR A 14 -14.48 -14.44 7.11
CA TYR A 14 -14.25 -13.82 5.82
C TYR A 14 -12.81 -14.00 5.38
N LYS A 15 -12.65 -14.43 4.13
CA LYS A 15 -11.36 -14.57 3.46
C LYS A 15 -11.16 -13.43 2.48
N ILE A 16 -10.04 -12.72 2.61
CA ILE A 16 -9.67 -11.61 1.73
C ILE A 16 -8.42 -11.99 0.95
N LEU A 17 -8.51 -11.87 -0.37
CA LEU A 17 -7.41 -12.13 -1.30
C LEU A 17 -6.73 -10.80 -1.62
N VAL A 18 -5.43 -10.71 -1.34
CA VAL A 18 -4.62 -9.50 -1.59
C VAL A 18 -3.58 -9.83 -2.65
N VAL A 19 -3.69 -9.21 -3.82
CA VAL A 19 -2.80 -9.42 -4.95
C VAL A 19 -1.76 -8.30 -5.02
N GLY A 20 -0.50 -8.66 -4.85
CA GLY A 20 0.62 -7.74 -4.79
C GLY A 20 1.10 -7.49 -3.36
N THR A 21 2.42 -7.38 -3.20
CA THR A 21 3.11 -7.24 -1.91
C THR A 21 4.01 -6.01 -1.86
N GLY A 22 3.74 -5.03 -2.71
CA GLY A 22 4.29 -3.69 -2.58
C GLY A 22 3.81 -3.01 -1.30
N LEU A 23 4.12 -1.74 -1.12
CA LEU A 23 3.75 -1.01 0.09
C LEU A 23 2.24 -1.09 0.39
N ALA A 24 1.40 -0.91 -0.64
CA ALA A 24 -0.05 -0.96 -0.49
C ALA A 24 -0.54 -2.36 -0.06
N GLY A 25 -0.09 -3.43 -0.78
CA GLY A 25 -0.54 -4.79 -0.48
C GLY A 25 0.00 -5.32 0.84
N ALA A 26 1.26 -5.05 1.17
CA ALA A 26 1.86 -5.45 2.45
C ALA A 26 1.16 -4.77 3.63
N ALA A 27 0.91 -3.45 3.54
CA ALA A 27 0.20 -2.70 4.58
C ALA A 27 -1.25 -3.17 4.72
N ALA A 28 -1.96 -3.38 3.59
CA ALA A 28 -3.34 -3.87 3.62
C ALA A 28 -3.45 -5.28 4.22
N ALA A 29 -2.60 -6.22 3.78
CA ALA A 29 -2.61 -7.59 4.31
C ALA A 29 -2.26 -7.62 5.80
N ALA A 30 -1.29 -6.81 6.25
CA ALA A 30 -0.96 -6.70 7.67
C ALA A 30 -2.14 -6.16 8.48
N SER A 31 -2.74 -5.04 8.04
CA SER A 31 -3.86 -4.41 8.75
C SER A 31 -5.11 -5.31 8.79
N LEU A 32 -5.43 -5.99 7.69
CA LEU A 32 -6.55 -6.92 7.65
C LEU A 32 -6.31 -8.12 8.58
N GLY A 33 -5.08 -8.66 8.62
CA GLY A 33 -4.70 -9.71 9.55
C GLY A 33 -4.82 -9.27 11.02
N GLU A 34 -4.38 -8.05 11.35
CA GLU A 34 -4.51 -7.45 12.68
C GLU A 34 -5.98 -7.24 13.08
N LEU A 35 -6.83 -6.90 12.12
CA LEU A 35 -8.27 -6.77 12.34
C LEU A 35 -8.98 -8.11 12.53
N GLY A 36 -8.31 -9.24 12.29
CA GLY A 36 -8.82 -10.60 12.52
C GLY A 36 -9.47 -11.27 11.31
N TYR A 37 -9.24 -10.77 10.10
CA TYR A 37 -9.64 -11.45 8.86
C TYR A 37 -8.67 -12.56 8.49
N ASN A 38 -9.15 -13.56 7.74
CA ASN A 38 -8.28 -14.51 7.07
C ASN A 38 -7.78 -13.89 5.75
N VAL A 39 -6.49 -13.79 5.58
CA VAL A 39 -5.90 -13.13 4.41
C VAL A 39 -5.01 -14.11 3.65
N GLU A 40 -5.21 -14.18 2.34
CA GLU A 40 -4.28 -14.81 1.40
C GLU A 40 -3.62 -13.71 0.57
N SER A 41 -2.27 -13.64 0.63
CA SER A 41 -1.49 -12.61 -0.05
C SER A 41 -0.63 -13.23 -1.14
N PHE A 42 -0.73 -12.72 -2.36
CA PHE A 42 -0.09 -13.26 -3.55
C PHE A 42 1.01 -12.34 -4.05
N CYS A 43 2.19 -12.89 -4.29
CA CYS A 43 3.37 -12.17 -4.72
C CYS A 43 3.92 -12.77 -6.01
N TYR A 44 4.00 -11.97 -7.06
CA TYR A 44 4.61 -12.37 -8.32
C TYR A 44 6.11 -12.69 -8.16
N GLN A 45 6.80 -11.89 -7.35
CA GLN A 45 8.23 -12.03 -7.10
C GLN A 45 8.54 -13.19 -6.13
N ASP A 46 9.78 -13.60 -6.09
CA ASP A 46 10.30 -14.57 -5.12
C ASP A 46 10.38 -13.99 -3.69
N SER A 47 10.44 -12.67 -3.59
CA SER A 47 10.43 -11.93 -2.33
C SER A 47 9.43 -10.78 -2.38
N PRO A 48 8.56 -10.66 -1.36
CA PRO A 48 7.59 -9.56 -1.28
C PRO A 48 8.25 -8.17 -1.16
N ARG A 49 9.55 -8.11 -0.91
CA ARG A 49 10.32 -6.85 -0.83
C ARG A 49 10.84 -6.33 -2.17
N ARG A 50 10.57 -7.03 -3.27
CA ARG A 50 11.01 -6.64 -4.63
C ARG A 50 10.00 -5.81 -5.40
N ALA A 51 9.13 -5.10 -4.71
CA ALA A 51 8.18 -4.20 -5.34
C ALA A 51 8.82 -2.87 -5.75
N HIS A 52 8.18 -2.15 -6.67
CA HIS A 52 8.60 -0.80 -7.08
C HIS A 52 8.77 0.17 -5.90
N SER A 53 8.00 0.00 -4.83
CA SER A 53 8.06 0.83 -3.62
C SER A 53 9.48 0.97 -3.05
N ILE A 54 10.34 -0.04 -3.22
CA ILE A 54 11.74 0.00 -2.74
C ILE A 54 12.58 1.07 -3.46
N ALA A 55 12.20 1.46 -4.67
CA ALA A 55 12.93 2.44 -5.49
C ALA A 55 12.55 3.89 -5.18
N ALA A 56 11.50 4.15 -4.43
CA ALA A 56 11.08 5.49 -4.05
C ALA A 56 12.04 6.10 -3.02
N GLN A 57 12.58 7.29 -3.29
CA GLN A 57 13.65 7.90 -2.50
C GLN A 57 13.26 9.22 -1.85
N GLY A 58 12.40 10.01 -2.50
CA GLY A 58 12.16 11.41 -2.17
C GLY A 58 11.52 11.64 -0.81
N GLY A 59 10.49 10.89 -0.51
CA GLY A 59 9.71 11.05 0.72
C GLY A 59 8.23 10.75 0.50
N ILE A 60 7.46 10.94 1.55
CA ILE A 60 6.00 10.79 1.56
C ILE A 60 5.37 12.07 2.10
N ASN A 61 4.33 12.56 1.42
CA ASN A 61 3.64 13.80 1.77
C ASN A 61 2.50 13.54 2.75
N ALA A 62 2.41 14.39 3.78
CA ALA A 62 1.28 14.43 4.71
C ALA A 62 1.04 15.85 5.22
N ALA A 63 -0.22 16.20 5.39
CA ALA A 63 -0.64 17.57 5.77
C ALA A 63 -0.56 17.79 7.30
N LYS A 64 0.60 17.50 7.92
CA LYS A 64 0.79 17.69 9.38
C LYS A 64 1.04 19.15 9.79
N ASN A 65 1.44 20.00 8.85
CA ASN A 65 1.68 21.43 9.09
C ASN A 65 2.59 21.72 10.30
N TYR A 66 3.64 20.95 10.52
CA TYR A 66 4.54 21.09 11.67
C TYR A 66 5.30 22.42 11.68
N THR A 67 5.65 22.94 10.51
CA THR A 67 6.35 24.22 10.33
C THR A 67 5.40 25.42 10.34
N ASN A 68 4.08 25.17 10.40
CA ASN A 68 3.03 26.20 10.37
C ASN A 68 3.15 27.17 9.18
N ASP A 69 3.53 26.62 8.01
CA ASP A 69 3.72 27.35 6.76
C ASP A 69 2.46 27.39 5.87
N GLY A 70 1.30 27.17 6.49
CA GLY A 70 -0.02 27.24 5.85
C GLY A 70 -0.40 25.98 5.10
N ASP A 71 0.16 24.82 5.45
CA ASP A 71 -0.28 23.53 4.91
C ASP A 71 -1.61 23.10 5.51
N SER A 72 -2.37 22.31 4.76
CA SER A 72 -3.67 21.78 5.18
C SER A 72 -4.06 20.58 4.32
N ILE A 73 -5.01 19.80 4.80
CA ILE A 73 -5.63 18.70 4.02
C ILE A 73 -6.17 19.20 2.68
N LYS A 74 -6.85 20.36 2.67
CA LYS A 74 -7.38 20.98 1.45
C LYS A 74 -6.28 21.37 0.46
N ARG A 75 -5.16 21.90 0.98
CA ARG A 75 -4.01 22.28 0.15
C ARG A 75 -3.32 21.04 -0.43
N LEU A 76 -3.10 20.00 0.38
CA LEU A 76 -2.56 18.72 -0.10
C LEU A 76 -3.45 18.10 -1.18
N TYR A 77 -4.77 18.11 -0.98
CA TYR A 77 -5.74 17.67 -1.98
C TYR A 77 -5.61 18.45 -3.28
N TYR A 78 -5.65 19.78 -3.22
CA TYR A 78 -5.54 20.64 -4.41
C TYR A 78 -4.22 20.41 -5.16
N ASP A 79 -3.09 20.41 -4.45
CA ASP A 79 -1.77 20.21 -5.05
C ASP A 79 -1.65 18.84 -5.71
N THR A 80 -2.27 17.80 -5.13
CA THR A 80 -2.29 16.45 -5.69
C THR A 80 -3.14 16.37 -6.97
N ILE A 81 -4.32 16.98 -6.99
CA ILE A 81 -5.18 17.05 -8.18
C ILE A 81 -4.48 17.83 -9.29
N LYS A 82 -3.90 18.99 -8.98
CA LYS A 82 -3.15 19.81 -9.91
C LYS A 82 -1.92 19.11 -10.47
N GLY A 83 -1.15 18.45 -9.59
CA GLY A 83 0.02 17.67 -9.98
C GLY A 83 -0.30 16.46 -10.85
N GLY A 84 -1.51 15.91 -10.72
CA GLY A 84 -2.07 14.86 -11.58
C GLY A 84 -2.75 15.37 -12.85
N ASP A 85 -2.55 16.62 -13.22
CA ASP A 85 -3.13 17.26 -14.40
C ASP A 85 -4.66 17.16 -14.45
N PHE A 86 -5.30 17.25 -13.26
CA PHE A 86 -6.76 17.18 -13.06
C PHE A 86 -7.40 15.87 -13.59
N ARG A 87 -6.63 14.78 -13.66
CA ARG A 87 -7.10 13.45 -14.14
C ARG A 87 -7.45 12.49 -13.03
N SER A 88 -7.09 12.80 -11.80
CA SER A 88 -7.32 11.93 -10.64
C SER A 88 -8.79 11.95 -10.22
N ARG A 89 -9.25 10.86 -9.60
CA ARG A 89 -10.56 10.83 -8.95
C ARG A 89 -10.52 11.67 -7.68
N GLU A 90 -11.30 12.73 -7.66
CA GLU A 90 -11.30 13.72 -6.58
C GLU A 90 -11.63 13.12 -5.21
N ALA A 91 -12.63 12.22 -5.16
CA ALA A 91 -13.03 11.57 -3.91
C ALA A 91 -11.89 10.73 -3.30
N ASP A 92 -11.14 10.01 -4.13
CA ASP A 92 -10.02 9.18 -3.68
C ASP A 92 -8.87 10.04 -3.17
N VAL A 93 -8.55 11.13 -3.89
CA VAL A 93 -7.51 12.09 -3.48
C VAL A 93 -7.90 12.83 -2.21
N TRP A 94 -9.17 13.19 -2.06
CA TRP A 94 -9.67 13.79 -0.84
C TRP A 94 -9.49 12.86 0.36
N ARG A 95 -9.87 11.59 0.19
CA ARG A 95 -9.69 10.59 1.24
C ARG A 95 -8.23 10.37 1.58
N LEU A 96 -7.35 10.30 0.57
CA LEU A 96 -5.90 10.21 0.77
C LEU A 96 -5.39 11.38 1.61
N ALA A 97 -5.78 12.61 1.28
CA ALA A 97 -5.36 13.80 2.01
C ALA A 97 -5.84 13.78 3.48
N GLN A 98 -7.08 13.33 3.71
CA GLN A 98 -7.63 13.21 5.07
C GLN A 98 -6.83 12.23 5.94
N VAL A 99 -6.47 11.05 5.41
CA VAL A 99 -5.78 10.00 6.19
C VAL A 99 -4.26 10.15 6.20
N SER A 100 -3.70 11.13 5.48
CA SER A 100 -2.26 11.28 5.30
C SER A 100 -1.49 11.35 6.62
N ASN A 101 -2.05 12.04 7.61
CA ASN A 101 -1.44 12.22 8.92
C ASN A 101 -1.38 10.91 9.71
N GLU A 102 -2.47 10.14 9.69
CA GLU A 102 -2.57 8.84 10.36
C GLU A 102 -1.61 7.82 9.73
N ILE A 103 -1.41 7.89 8.40
CA ILE A 103 -0.46 7.03 7.68
C ILE A 103 0.97 7.26 8.18
N ILE A 104 1.40 8.52 8.37
CA ILE A 104 2.72 8.82 8.93
C ILE A 104 2.86 8.24 10.34
N ASP A 105 1.85 8.41 11.18
CA ASP A 105 1.87 7.92 12.55
C ASP A 105 1.93 6.38 12.58
N GLN A 106 1.18 5.71 11.70
CA GLN A 106 1.27 4.26 11.50
C GLN A 106 2.66 3.81 11.06
N CYS A 107 3.27 4.50 10.10
CA CYS A 107 4.62 4.18 9.63
C CYS A 107 5.65 4.34 10.77
N VAL A 108 5.54 5.38 11.59
CA VAL A 108 6.38 5.56 12.77
C VAL A 108 6.21 4.41 13.76
N ALA A 109 4.95 4.01 14.03
CA ALA A 109 4.64 2.87 14.90
C ALA A 109 5.19 1.53 14.36
N GLN A 110 5.28 1.39 13.04
CA GLN A 110 5.92 0.24 12.37
C GLN A 110 7.45 0.27 12.38
N GLY A 111 8.06 1.32 12.96
CA GLY A 111 9.50 1.44 13.10
C GLY A 111 10.20 2.08 11.89
N VAL A 112 9.49 2.79 11.02
CA VAL A 112 10.12 3.52 9.90
C VAL A 112 11.00 4.66 10.45
N PRO A 113 12.31 4.66 10.15
CA PRO A 113 13.26 5.63 10.69
C PRO A 113 13.24 6.95 9.91
N PHE A 114 12.15 7.69 10.00
CA PHE A 114 12.08 9.03 9.43
C PHE A 114 13.15 9.94 10.04
N ALA A 115 13.62 10.88 9.25
CA ALA A 115 14.50 11.95 9.75
C ALA A 115 13.83 12.71 10.90
N ARG A 116 14.63 13.13 11.86
CA ARG A 116 14.19 13.92 13.01
C ARG A 116 15.03 15.16 13.16
N ASP A 117 14.44 16.20 13.70
CA ASP A 117 15.12 17.43 14.09
C ASP A 117 15.91 17.24 15.40
N TYR A 118 16.60 18.27 15.85
CA TYR A 118 17.39 18.24 17.08
C TYR A 118 16.56 18.07 18.35
N ALA A 119 15.26 18.42 18.31
CA ALA A 119 14.32 18.24 19.41
C ALA A 119 13.69 16.82 19.41
N GLY A 120 13.98 16.00 18.39
CA GLY A 120 13.47 14.63 18.27
C GLY A 120 12.13 14.53 17.55
N TYR A 121 11.56 15.63 17.05
CA TYR A 121 10.35 15.61 16.24
C TYR A 121 10.64 15.16 14.81
N LEU A 122 9.60 14.65 14.10
CA LEU A 122 9.73 14.28 12.70
C LEU A 122 10.09 15.50 11.86
N ASP A 123 11.20 15.42 11.15
CA ASP A 123 11.62 16.44 10.22
C ASP A 123 10.85 16.31 8.90
N ASN A 124 10.54 17.45 8.29
CA ASN A 124 9.88 17.53 7.00
C ASN A 124 10.49 18.64 6.14
N ARG A 125 10.31 18.53 4.84
CA ARG A 125 10.88 19.47 3.87
C ARG A 125 9.91 19.75 2.73
N SER A 126 10.14 20.85 2.03
CA SER A 126 9.55 21.09 0.71
C SER A 126 10.25 20.19 -0.32
N PHE A 127 9.49 19.46 -1.12
CA PHE A 127 10.00 18.57 -2.14
C PHE A 127 8.97 18.34 -3.26
N GLY A 128 9.46 18.10 -4.49
CA GLY A 128 8.61 17.76 -5.62
C GLY A 128 7.66 18.88 -6.08
N GLY A 129 8.09 20.13 -5.95
CA GLY A 129 7.28 21.30 -6.34
C GLY A 129 6.27 21.77 -5.28
N ALA A 130 6.14 21.06 -4.16
CA ALA A 130 5.36 21.55 -3.03
C ALA A 130 6.02 22.81 -2.43
N GLN A 131 5.24 23.87 -2.24
CA GLN A 131 5.72 25.13 -1.69
C GLN A 131 5.66 25.19 -0.17
N VAL A 132 5.30 24.09 0.48
CA VAL A 132 5.19 23.92 1.93
C VAL A 132 5.98 22.69 2.37
N SER A 133 6.40 22.70 3.61
CA SER A 133 7.15 21.60 4.21
C SER A 133 6.22 20.49 4.66
N ARG A 134 5.96 19.50 3.78
CA ARG A 134 5.05 18.39 4.06
C ARG A 134 5.64 17.01 3.76
N THR A 135 6.89 16.96 3.25
CA THR A 135 7.48 15.69 2.83
C THR A 135 8.32 15.11 3.96
N PHE A 136 7.88 14.00 4.50
CA PHE A 136 8.59 13.18 5.49
C PHE A 136 9.51 12.21 4.76
N TYR A 137 10.75 12.03 5.24
CA TYR A 137 11.77 11.32 4.50
C TYR A 137 12.72 10.52 5.40
N ALA A 138 13.36 9.50 4.83
CA ALA A 138 14.40 8.70 5.45
C ALA A 138 15.69 8.74 4.57
N ARG A 139 16.23 9.94 4.36
CA ARG A 139 17.52 10.26 3.73
C ARG A 139 17.87 9.37 2.52
N GLY A 140 17.08 9.44 1.44
CA GLY A 140 17.29 8.72 0.18
C GLY A 140 16.81 7.27 0.18
N GLN A 141 16.29 6.76 1.28
CA GLN A 141 15.83 5.37 1.41
C GLN A 141 14.34 5.29 1.83
N THR A 142 13.57 6.33 1.62
CA THR A 142 12.21 6.44 2.17
C THR A 142 11.33 5.27 1.75
N GLY A 143 11.26 4.94 0.46
CA GLY A 143 10.44 3.83 -0.01
C GLY A 143 10.90 2.47 0.51
N GLN A 144 12.21 2.25 0.57
CA GLN A 144 12.78 1.04 1.16
C GLN A 144 12.38 0.90 2.64
N GLN A 145 12.50 1.94 3.42
CA GLN A 145 12.18 1.90 4.85
C GLN A 145 10.68 1.75 5.09
N LEU A 146 9.83 2.41 4.31
CA LEU A 146 8.38 2.23 4.34
C LEU A 146 8.00 0.78 4.01
N LEU A 147 8.58 0.20 2.95
CA LEU A 147 8.32 -1.18 2.57
C LEU A 147 8.79 -2.17 3.63
N LEU A 148 9.95 -1.95 4.24
CA LEU A 148 10.45 -2.80 5.32
C LEU A 148 9.56 -2.71 6.57
N GLY A 149 9.05 -1.53 6.92
CA GLY A 149 8.08 -1.36 8.00
C GLY A 149 6.79 -2.15 7.75
N ALA A 150 6.18 -1.96 6.57
CA ALA A 150 4.98 -2.71 6.19
C ALA A 150 5.22 -4.23 6.11
N TYR A 151 6.38 -4.65 5.58
CA TYR A 151 6.76 -6.07 5.52
C TYR A 151 6.99 -6.67 6.91
N SER A 152 7.56 -5.92 7.83
CA SER A 152 7.73 -6.36 9.22
C SER A 152 6.38 -6.63 9.88
N ALA A 153 5.42 -5.71 9.72
CA ALA A 153 4.05 -5.90 10.20
C ALA A 153 3.39 -7.12 9.53
N LEU A 154 3.53 -7.28 8.21
CA LEU A 154 3.02 -8.43 7.47
C LEU A 154 3.64 -9.75 7.96
N SER A 155 4.96 -9.80 8.17
CA SER A 155 5.67 -10.99 8.64
C SER A 155 5.18 -11.44 10.02
N ARG A 156 4.83 -10.48 10.88
CA ARG A 156 4.21 -10.76 12.17
C ARG A 156 2.87 -11.48 12.00
N GLN A 157 2.02 -11.03 11.05
CA GLN A 157 0.73 -11.66 10.78
C GLN A 157 0.88 -13.04 10.13
N ILE A 158 1.90 -13.24 9.29
CA ILE A 158 2.23 -14.56 8.73
C ILE A 158 2.63 -15.51 9.85
N LYS A 159 3.46 -15.07 10.80
CA LYS A 159 3.85 -15.87 11.97
C LYS A 159 2.63 -16.25 12.83
N LEU A 160 1.67 -15.35 12.99
CA LEU A 160 0.41 -15.56 13.71
C LEU A 160 -0.61 -16.40 12.92
N LYS A 161 -0.31 -16.74 11.66
CA LYS A 161 -1.16 -17.51 10.74
C LYS A 161 -2.49 -16.83 10.37
N THR A 162 -2.62 -15.54 10.59
CA THR A 162 -3.75 -14.73 10.10
C THR A 162 -3.59 -14.37 8.63
N VAL A 163 -2.35 -14.34 8.14
CA VAL A 163 -2.03 -14.13 6.73
C VAL A 163 -1.24 -15.33 6.20
N LYS A 164 -1.70 -15.89 5.07
CA LYS A 164 -0.97 -16.89 4.30
C LYS A 164 -0.39 -16.24 3.05
N MET A 165 0.92 -16.37 2.83
CA MET A 165 1.60 -15.78 1.69
C MET A 165 1.95 -16.83 0.64
N PHE A 166 1.74 -16.47 -0.62
CA PHE A 166 2.06 -17.25 -1.82
C PHE A 166 3.07 -16.47 -2.68
N PRO A 167 4.38 -16.67 -2.50
CA PRO A 167 5.39 -16.08 -3.37
C PRO A 167 5.45 -16.81 -4.72
N ARG A 168 6.04 -16.15 -5.72
CA ARG A 168 6.16 -16.69 -7.09
C ARG A 168 4.82 -17.15 -7.67
N THR A 169 3.80 -16.36 -7.42
CA THR A 169 2.43 -16.65 -7.84
C THR A 169 1.90 -15.48 -8.65
N GLU A 170 1.54 -15.74 -9.88
CA GLU A 170 0.95 -14.78 -10.80
C GLU A 170 -0.56 -14.87 -10.76
N MET A 171 -1.24 -13.75 -10.62
CA MET A 171 -2.68 -13.68 -10.82
C MET A 171 -2.97 -13.57 -12.32
N LEU A 172 -3.83 -14.43 -12.83
CA LEU A 172 -4.24 -14.46 -14.25
C LEU A 172 -5.55 -13.70 -14.47
N ASP A 173 -6.54 -13.93 -13.59
CA ASP A 173 -7.86 -13.36 -13.76
C ASP A 173 -8.62 -13.29 -12.42
N VAL A 174 -9.68 -12.45 -12.40
CA VAL A 174 -10.65 -12.38 -11.31
C VAL A 174 -11.84 -13.28 -11.64
N VAL A 175 -12.16 -14.19 -10.74
CA VAL A 175 -13.34 -15.06 -10.90
C VAL A 175 -14.58 -14.27 -10.54
N LEU A 176 -15.44 -14.06 -11.54
CA LEU A 176 -16.74 -13.41 -11.37
C LEU A 176 -17.86 -14.44 -11.40
N ILE A 177 -18.75 -14.40 -10.42
CA ILE A 177 -19.99 -15.19 -10.38
C ILE A 177 -21.13 -14.20 -10.13
N ASP A 178 -22.10 -14.18 -11.01
CA ASP A 178 -23.25 -13.26 -10.96
C ASP A 178 -22.83 -11.76 -10.82
N GLY A 179 -21.71 -11.39 -11.45
CA GLY A 179 -21.18 -10.03 -11.41
C GLY A 179 -20.39 -9.69 -10.13
N GLU A 180 -20.24 -10.62 -9.20
CA GLU A 180 -19.46 -10.43 -7.97
C GLU A 180 -18.10 -11.11 -8.05
N ALA A 181 -17.05 -10.46 -7.54
CA ALA A 181 -15.72 -11.04 -7.43
C ALA A 181 -15.69 -12.08 -6.30
N LYS A 182 -15.63 -13.36 -6.67
CA LYS A 182 -15.64 -14.50 -5.75
C LYS A 182 -14.27 -15.16 -5.58
N GLY A 183 -13.27 -14.73 -6.31
CA GLY A 183 -11.94 -15.31 -6.23
C GLY A 183 -11.00 -14.80 -7.30
N ILE A 184 -9.86 -15.46 -7.40
CA ILE A 184 -8.85 -15.24 -8.42
C ILE A 184 -8.34 -16.56 -8.98
N THR A 185 -7.98 -16.55 -10.25
CA THR A 185 -7.20 -17.63 -10.90
C THR A 185 -5.73 -17.26 -10.84
N ILE A 186 -4.91 -18.16 -10.35
CA ILE A 186 -3.46 -17.96 -10.22
C ILE A 186 -2.68 -19.03 -10.99
N ARG A 187 -1.44 -18.68 -11.33
CA ARG A 187 -0.42 -19.61 -11.81
C ARG A 187 0.76 -19.63 -10.85
N ASP A 188 1.12 -20.82 -10.38
CA ASP A 188 2.39 -21.02 -9.67
C ASP A 188 3.54 -20.93 -10.69
N LEU A 189 4.46 -20.00 -10.49
CA LEU A 189 5.56 -19.75 -11.43
C LEU A 189 6.71 -20.78 -11.34
N VAL A 190 6.67 -21.65 -10.33
CA VAL A 190 7.66 -22.75 -10.18
C VAL A 190 7.17 -24.01 -10.86
N THR A 191 5.91 -24.37 -10.62
CA THR A 191 5.33 -25.64 -11.11
C THR A 191 4.55 -25.48 -12.41
N GLY A 192 4.11 -24.24 -12.74
CA GLY A 192 3.20 -23.96 -13.86
C GLY A 192 1.73 -24.31 -13.57
N GLU A 193 1.43 -24.81 -12.38
CA GLU A 193 0.07 -25.23 -12.01
C GLU A 193 -0.88 -24.03 -11.93
N ILE A 194 -2.07 -24.20 -12.51
CA ILE A 194 -3.15 -23.21 -12.44
C ILE A 194 -4.14 -23.64 -11.36
N ARG A 195 -4.45 -22.73 -10.46
CA ARG A 195 -5.40 -22.93 -9.34
C ARG A 195 -6.35 -21.78 -9.21
N VAL A 196 -7.49 -22.03 -8.59
CA VAL A 196 -8.45 -21.01 -8.19
C VAL A 196 -8.41 -20.85 -6.68
N HIS A 197 -8.33 -19.61 -6.23
CA HIS A 197 -8.49 -19.24 -4.83
C HIS A 197 -9.81 -18.50 -4.66
N VAL A 198 -10.68 -19.00 -3.80
CA VAL A 198 -11.98 -18.40 -3.49
C VAL A 198 -11.86 -17.50 -2.28
N GLY A 199 -12.50 -16.33 -2.32
CA GLY A 199 -12.51 -15.36 -1.23
C GLY A 199 -13.77 -14.50 -1.27
N ASP A 200 -14.04 -13.84 -0.16
CA ASP A 200 -15.19 -12.95 -0.01
C ASP A 200 -14.92 -11.55 -0.55
N ALA A 201 -13.65 -11.19 -0.69
CA ALA A 201 -13.21 -9.94 -1.32
C ALA A 201 -11.85 -10.11 -1.99
N VAL A 202 -11.64 -9.38 -3.08
CA VAL A 202 -10.38 -9.31 -3.82
C VAL A 202 -9.86 -7.88 -3.78
N LEU A 203 -8.63 -7.71 -3.31
CA LEU A 203 -7.94 -6.43 -3.27
C LEU A 203 -6.74 -6.45 -4.22
N LEU A 204 -6.79 -5.66 -5.28
CA LEU A 204 -5.74 -5.55 -6.27
C LEU A 204 -4.74 -4.44 -5.88
N CYS A 205 -3.52 -4.84 -5.54
CA CYS A 205 -2.41 -3.97 -5.18
C CYS A 205 -1.21 -4.18 -6.11
N THR A 206 -1.47 -4.33 -7.41
CA THR A 206 -0.53 -4.77 -8.42
C THR A 206 0.45 -3.68 -8.89
N GLY A 207 0.29 -2.45 -8.40
CA GLY A 207 1.15 -1.31 -8.75
C GLY A 207 0.71 -0.62 -10.04
N GLY A 208 1.66 -0.05 -10.77
CA GLY A 208 1.40 0.74 -11.98
C GLY A 208 1.68 -0.03 -13.28
N TYR A 209 1.42 0.65 -14.41
CA TYR A 209 1.50 0.12 -15.78
C TYR A 209 2.88 0.34 -16.44
N GLY A 210 3.96 0.40 -15.64
CA GLY A 210 5.29 0.72 -16.15
C GLY A 210 5.77 -0.17 -17.28
N ASN A 211 5.44 -1.46 -17.23
CA ASN A 211 5.88 -2.44 -18.23
C ASN A 211 5.06 -2.42 -19.53
N VAL A 212 3.94 -1.71 -19.56
CA VAL A 212 3.11 -1.55 -20.77
C VAL A 212 3.74 -0.57 -21.76
N PHE A 213 4.54 0.37 -21.28
CA PHE A 213 5.15 1.42 -22.07
C PHE A 213 6.59 1.08 -22.45
N ASN A 214 7.01 1.45 -23.66
CA ASN A 214 8.38 1.23 -24.16
C ASN A 214 9.44 1.94 -23.30
N LEU A 215 9.14 3.17 -22.83
CA LEU A 215 9.98 3.90 -21.89
C LEU A 215 9.21 4.13 -20.59
N SER A 216 9.78 3.70 -19.48
CA SER A 216 9.20 3.90 -18.16
C SER A 216 10.29 4.21 -17.15
N THR A 217 9.99 5.15 -16.26
CA THR A 217 10.83 5.47 -15.08
C THR A 217 10.53 4.54 -13.90
N ASN A 218 9.53 3.66 -14.02
CA ASN A 218 9.18 2.70 -12.99
C ASN A 218 10.19 1.54 -12.95
N ALA A 219 10.38 0.97 -11.76
CA ALA A 219 11.18 -0.25 -11.62
C ALA A 219 10.49 -1.44 -12.30
N ARG A 220 11.28 -2.40 -12.77
CA ARG A 220 10.80 -3.59 -13.50
C ARG A 220 9.82 -4.47 -12.69
N GLY A 221 9.75 -4.34 -11.38
CA GLY A 221 8.80 -5.05 -10.53
C GLY A 221 7.39 -4.47 -10.52
N CYS A 222 7.12 -3.44 -11.31
CA CYS A 222 5.82 -2.80 -11.45
C CYS A 222 5.11 -3.38 -12.66
N SER A 223 4.36 -4.45 -12.46
CA SER A 223 3.67 -5.18 -13.51
C SER A 223 2.20 -5.35 -13.15
N VAL A 224 1.32 -4.70 -13.92
CA VAL A 224 -0.14 -4.80 -13.86
C VAL A 224 -0.65 -5.50 -15.13
N THR A 225 0.10 -6.34 -15.72
CA THR A 225 -0.35 -7.11 -16.90
C THR A 225 -0.86 -8.47 -16.49
#